data_15aa7aada9ca2eeccbd563d4ff798346
#
_entry.id   15aa7aada9ca2eeccbd563d4ff798346
#
_cell.length_a   1.000
_cell.length_b   1.000
_cell.length_c   1.000
_cell.angle_alpha   90.00
_cell.angle_beta   90.00
_cell.angle_gamma   90.00
#
_symmetry.space_group_name_H-M   'P 1'
#
loop_
_entity.id
_entity.type
_entity.pdbx_description
1 polymer ?
#
loop_
_entity_poly.entity_id
_entity_poly.type
_entity_poly.pdbx_seq_one_letter_code
_entity_poly.pdbx_strand_id
1 'polypeptide(L)'
;EMSASLVGSEMCIRDRLQSLEDNLHGTVNYLILPLFAFVNAGVVFSGGGELVGAVSIAVAAGLLLGKFIGIYFFTWLAIKIRLTPMPLGMTWKNLSGVALLGGIGFTVSLFIANLSFGVDYPVLLNQAKFGVLTGTVLSGLLGYVVLRISL
;
A
#
# COMPACT_ATOMS: atom_id res chain seq x y z
N GLU A 1 21.03 11.10 39.43
CA GLU A 1 20.33 12.34 39.00
C GLU A 1 20.38 12.55 37.48
N MET A 2 21.45 12.14 36.78
CA MET A 2 21.58 12.30 35.31
C MET A 2 20.56 11.44 34.51
N SER A 3 20.21 10.26 34.98
CA SER A 3 19.27 9.36 34.28
C SER A 3 17.81 9.89 34.22
N ALA A 4 17.38 10.59 35.27
CA ALA A 4 16.01 11.15 35.32
C ALA A 4 15.83 12.35 34.38
N SER A 5 16.88 13.13 34.15
CA SER A 5 16.87 14.26 33.21
C SER A 5 16.83 13.81 31.76
N LEU A 6 17.54 12.73 31.42
CA LEU A 6 17.51 12.14 30.07
C LEU A 6 16.15 11.54 29.74
N VAL A 7 15.53 10.82 30.66
CA VAL A 7 14.19 10.26 30.49
C VAL A 7 13.13 11.35 30.31
N GLY A 8 13.24 12.46 31.03
CA GLY A 8 12.35 13.62 30.88
C GLY A 8 12.50 14.32 29.52
N SER A 9 13.71 14.44 29.00
CA SER A 9 13.96 15.06 27.69
C SER A 9 13.48 14.17 26.53
N GLU A 10 13.69 12.85 26.61
CA GLU A 10 13.19 11.91 25.61
C GLU A 10 11.65 11.88 25.58
N MET A 11 11.00 11.95 26.72
CA MET A 11 9.54 12.02 26.83
C MET A 11 9.00 13.32 26.20
N CYS A 12 9.61 14.46 26.45
CA CYS A 12 9.21 15.73 25.83
C CYS A 12 9.42 15.75 24.32
N ILE A 13 10.49 15.13 23.81
CA ILE A 13 10.74 15.02 22.36
C ILE A 13 9.68 14.12 21.72
N ARG A 14 9.39 13.00 22.36
CA ARG A 14 8.38 12.05 21.88
C ARG A 14 6.98 12.67 21.86
N ASP A 15 6.59 13.40 22.89
CA ASP A 15 5.31 14.08 22.97
C ASP A 15 5.17 15.17 21.89
N ARG A 16 6.24 15.92 21.62
CA ARG A 16 6.25 16.91 20.53
C ARG A 16 6.19 16.29 19.16
N LEU A 17 6.89 15.18 18.92
CA LEU A 17 6.81 14.44 17.67
C LEU A 17 5.43 13.87 17.45
N GLN A 18 4.82 13.31 18.48
CA GLN A 18 3.47 12.75 18.42
C GLN A 18 2.42 13.85 18.17
N SER A 19 2.55 15.01 18.81
CA SER A 19 1.70 16.18 18.56
C SER A 19 1.86 16.73 17.13
N LEU A 20 3.05 16.73 16.57
CA LEU A 20 3.29 17.09 15.17
C LEU A 20 2.69 16.06 14.21
N GLU A 21 2.84 14.77 14.50
CA GLU A 21 2.24 13.68 13.72
C GLU A 21 0.71 13.81 13.69
N ASP A 22 0.06 14.02 14.85
CA ASP A 22 -1.39 14.17 14.96
C ASP A 22 -1.90 15.39 14.18
N ASN A 23 -1.20 16.51 14.25
CA ASN A 23 -1.56 17.74 13.53
C ASN A 23 -1.37 17.61 12.01
N LEU A 24 -0.31 16.92 11.58
CA LEU A 24 -0.02 16.72 10.16
C LEU A 24 -0.86 15.59 9.54
N HIS A 25 -1.28 14.61 10.33
CA HIS A 25 -2.04 13.46 9.88
C HIS A 25 -3.32 13.84 9.13
N GLY A 26 -4.06 14.81 9.65
CA GLY A 26 -5.25 15.34 8.99
C GLY A 26 -4.92 15.99 7.64
N THR A 27 -3.94 16.88 7.61
CA THR A 27 -3.53 17.58 6.37
C THR A 27 -2.96 16.63 5.33
N VAL A 28 -2.15 15.66 5.75
CA VAL A 28 -1.58 14.66 4.84
C VAL A 28 -2.67 13.78 4.23
N ASN A 29 -3.58 13.26 5.05
CA ASN A 29 -4.59 12.30 4.58
C ASN A 29 -5.71 12.95 3.75
N TYR A 30 -6.14 14.16 4.10
CA TYR A 30 -7.28 14.80 3.44
C TYR A 30 -6.90 15.79 2.34
N LEU A 31 -5.67 16.29 2.32
CA LEU A 31 -5.22 17.23 1.32
C LEU A 31 -4.10 16.67 0.46
N ILE A 32 -2.99 16.25 1.06
CA ILE A 32 -1.78 15.88 0.31
C ILE A 32 -1.98 14.57 -0.46
N LEU A 33 -2.50 13.52 0.18
CA LEU A 33 -2.72 12.22 -0.48
C LEU A 33 -3.74 12.29 -1.62
N PRO A 34 -4.92 12.93 -1.48
CA PRO A 34 -5.85 13.09 -2.59
C PRO A 34 -5.29 13.95 -3.72
N LEU A 35 -4.58 15.04 -3.41
CA LEU A 35 -3.95 15.89 -4.41
C LEU A 35 -2.85 15.14 -5.16
N PHE A 36 -1.99 14.42 -4.45
CA PHE A 36 -0.97 13.54 -5.03
C PHE A 36 -1.60 12.48 -5.94
N ALA A 37 -2.67 11.83 -5.47
CA ALA A 37 -3.41 10.86 -6.25
C ALA A 37 -3.97 11.48 -7.54
N PHE A 38 -4.59 12.64 -7.45
CA PHE A 38 -5.18 13.34 -8.59
C PHE A 38 -4.12 13.72 -9.64
N VAL A 39 -3.00 14.29 -9.21
CA VAL A 39 -1.90 14.71 -10.11
C VAL A 39 -1.23 13.50 -10.80
N ASN A 40 -1.04 12.40 -10.07
CA ASN A 40 -0.31 11.24 -10.60
C ASN A 40 -1.19 10.21 -11.31
N ALA A 41 -2.51 10.18 -11.04
CA ALA A 41 -3.45 9.23 -11.63
C ALA A 41 -3.81 9.56 -13.09
N GLY A 42 -3.38 10.70 -13.62
CA GLY A 42 -3.67 11.10 -15.00
C GLY A 42 -3.25 10.02 -16.01
N VAL A 43 -4.23 9.25 -16.48
CA VAL A 43 -4.05 8.27 -17.55
C VAL A 43 -4.55 8.91 -18.84
N VAL A 44 -3.68 9.00 -19.84
CA VAL A 44 -4.07 9.50 -21.14
C VAL A 44 -4.75 8.39 -21.93
N PHE A 45 -6.04 8.48 -22.14
CA PHE A 45 -6.81 7.55 -22.95
C PHE A 45 -6.61 7.83 -24.45
N SER A 46 -5.43 7.55 -24.96
CA SER A 46 -5.12 7.64 -26.41
C SER A 46 -5.34 6.29 -27.06
N GLY A 47 -6.57 5.98 -27.45
CA GLY A 47 -6.86 4.78 -28.25
C GLY A 47 -6.79 3.46 -27.46
N GLY A 48 -7.89 2.74 -27.42
CA GLY A 48 -8.16 1.60 -26.52
C GLY A 48 -7.27 0.35 -26.61
N GLY A 49 -6.20 0.33 -27.40
CA GLY A 49 -5.32 -0.83 -27.54
C GLY A 49 -3.99 -0.73 -26.78
N GLU A 50 -3.54 0.47 -26.48
CA GLU A 50 -2.22 0.69 -25.88
C GLU A 50 -2.19 0.64 -24.33
N LEU A 51 -3.36 0.71 -23.69
CA LEU A 51 -3.47 0.72 -22.23
C LEU A 51 -3.31 -0.68 -21.61
N VAL A 52 -3.78 -1.70 -22.32
CA VAL A 52 -3.69 -3.11 -21.88
C VAL A 52 -2.49 -3.76 -22.56
N GLY A 53 -1.31 -3.54 -22.03
CA GLY A 53 -0.08 -4.15 -22.50
C GLY A 53 0.51 -5.12 -21.47
N ALA A 54 1.61 -5.76 -21.84
CA ALA A 54 2.34 -6.68 -20.96
C ALA A 54 2.72 -6.03 -19.62
N VAL A 55 3.08 -4.75 -19.63
CA VAL A 55 3.45 -3.99 -18.43
C VAL A 55 2.24 -3.79 -17.51
N SER A 56 1.07 -3.45 -18.06
CA SER A 56 -0.16 -3.29 -17.27
C SER A 56 -0.54 -4.58 -16.54
N ILE A 57 -0.50 -5.72 -17.24
CA ILE A 57 -0.80 -7.02 -16.65
C ILE A 57 0.25 -7.42 -15.61
N ALA A 58 1.53 -7.24 -15.91
CA ALA A 58 2.61 -7.55 -14.99
C ALA A 58 2.54 -6.74 -13.70
N VAL A 59 2.25 -5.45 -13.79
CA VAL A 59 2.10 -4.56 -12.62
C VAL A 59 0.87 -4.95 -11.81
N ALA A 60 -0.28 -5.18 -12.43
CA ALA A 60 -1.50 -5.60 -11.74
C ALA A 60 -1.31 -6.96 -11.05
N ALA A 61 -0.72 -7.94 -11.72
CA ALA A 61 -0.41 -9.23 -11.15
C ALA A 61 0.61 -9.13 -10.01
N GLY A 62 1.65 -8.32 -10.15
CA GLY A 62 2.65 -8.07 -9.11
C GLY A 62 2.04 -7.45 -7.84
N LEU A 63 1.11 -6.51 -7.99
CA LEU A 63 0.41 -5.90 -6.86
C LEU A 63 -0.53 -6.91 -6.18
N LEU A 64 -1.29 -7.66 -6.94
CA LEU A 64 -2.27 -8.61 -6.40
C LEU A 64 -1.58 -9.85 -5.81
N LEU A 65 -0.80 -10.57 -6.62
CA LEU A 65 -0.20 -11.85 -6.24
C LEU A 65 1.07 -11.66 -5.43
N GLY A 66 1.95 -10.75 -5.82
CA GLY A 66 3.23 -10.54 -5.16
C GLY A 66 3.06 -10.09 -3.71
N LYS A 67 2.21 -9.10 -3.47
CA LYS A 67 1.94 -8.62 -2.11
C LYS A 67 1.10 -9.63 -1.29
N PHE A 68 0.11 -10.26 -1.91
CA PHE A 68 -0.67 -11.30 -1.23
C PHE A 68 0.24 -12.44 -0.74
N ILE A 69 1.03 -13.01 -1.64
CA ILE A 69 1.95 -14.10 -1.29
C ILE A 69 2.99 -13.62 -0.28
N GLY A 70 3.58 -12.45 -0.49
CA GLY A 70 4.57 -11.88 0.42
C GLY A 70 4.03 -11.71 1.84
N ILE A 71 2.94 -10.98 2.01
CA ILE A 71 2.34 -10.71 3.32
C ILE A 71 1.90 -12.01 3.99
N TYR A 72 1.16 -12.87 3.26
CA TYR A 72 0.65 -14.12 3.80
C TYR A 72 1.78 -15.07 4.21
N PHE A 73 2.76 -15.28 3.34
CA PHE A 73 3.88 -16.17 3.58
C PHE A 73 4.76 -15.73 4.76
N PHE A 74 5.15 -14.45 4.79
CA PHE A 74 5.99 -13.96 5.89
C PHE A 74 5.26 -13.93 7.23
N THR A 75 3.97 -13.61 7.23
CA THR A 75 3.17 -13.69 8.47
C THR A 75 3.01 -15.13 8.95
N TRP A 76 2.73 -16.05 8.01
CA TRP A 76 2.67 -17.48 8.35
C TRP A 76 4.00 -18.00 8.91
N LEU A 77 5.11 -17.61 8.28
CA LEU A 77 6.45 -17.98 8.72
C LEU A 77 6.76 -17.43 10.12
N ALA A 78 6.43 -16.18 10.40
CA ALA A 78 6.63 -15.53 11.68
C ALA A 78 5.87 -16.26 12.82
N ILE A 79 4.62 -16.64 12.56
CA ILE A 79 3.79 -17.39 13.50
C ILE A 79 4.35 -18.81 13.69
N LYS A 80 4.80 -19.48 12.62
CA LYS A 80 5.35 -20.82 12.67
C LYS A 80 6.66 -20.91 13.45
N ILE A 81 7.53 -19.89 13.33
CA ILE A 81 8.80 -19.80 14.09
C ILE A 81 8.53 -19.35 15.54
N ARG A 82 7.27 -19.08 15.92
CA ARG A 82 6.86 -18.59 17.25
C ARG A 82 7.46 -17.23 17.61
N LEU A 83 7.80 -16.42 16.63
CA LEU A 83 8.22 -15.03 16.84
C LEU A 83 7.10 -14.19 17.46
N THR A 84 5.85 -14.46 17.06
CA THR A 84 4.68 -13.77 17.58
C THR A 84 3.49 -14.73 17.67
N PRO A 85 2.66 -14.65 18.72
CA PRO A 85 1.42 -15.39 18.79
C PRO A 85 0.40 -14.82 17.82
N MET A 86 -0.50 -15.66 17.32
CA MET A 86 -1.62 -15.21 16.51
C MET A 86 -2.56 -14.34 17.35
N PRO A 87 -2.98 -13.16 16.91
CA PRO A 87 -3.90 -12.30 17.65
C PRO A 87 -5.20 -13.03 17.98
N LEU A 88 -5.74 -12.78 19.18
CA LEU A 88 -7.00 -13.36 19.62
C LEU A 88 -8.14 -12.96 18.67
N GLY A 89 -8.89 -13.95 18.18
CA GLY A 89 -10.00 -13.73 17.25
C GLY A 89 -9.61 -13.67 15.78
N MET A 90 -8.33 -13.78 15.43
CA MET A 90 -7.87 -13.81 14.04
C MET A 90 -7.84 -15.22 13.49
N THR A 91 -8.47 -15.43 12.33
CA THR A 91 -8.45 -16.72 11.62
C THR A 91 -7.53 -16.62 10.40
N TRP A 92 -7.07 -17.75 9.87
CA TRP A 92 -6.27 -17.81 8.64
C TRP A 92 -7.00 -17.20 7.44
N LYS A 93 -8.34 -17.28 7.42
CA LYS A 93 -9.17 -16.66 6.40
C LYS A 93 -9.15 -15.14 6.51
N ASN A 94 -9.26 -14.60 7.73
CA ASN A 94 -9.15 -13.16 7.98
C ASN A 94 -7.77 -12.64 7.56
N LEU A 95 -6.72 -13.39 7.88
CA LEU A 95 -5.36 -13.05 7.46
C LEU A 95 -5.22 -12.98 5.93
N SER A 96 -5.83 -13.92 5.20
CA SER A 96 -5.82 -13.89 3.73
C SER A 96 -6.55 -12.66 3.16
N GLY A 97 -7.67 -12.26 3.76
CA GLY A 97 -8.39 -11.05 3.38
C GLY A 97 -7.58 -9.77 3.62
N VAL A 98 -6.91 -9.68 4.79
CA VAL A 98 -6.02 -8.56 5.10
C VAL A 98 -4.81 -8.53 4.15
N ALA A 99 -4.23 -9.68 3.84
CA ALA A 99 -3.12 -9.77 2.89
C ALA A 99 -3.52 -9.32 1.47
N LEU A 100 -4.75 -9.62 1.04
CA LEU A 100 -5.31 -9.09 -0.22
C LEU A 100 -5.49 -7.58 -0.16
N LEU A 101 -6.03 -7.01 0.91
CA LEU A 101 -6.14 -5.56 1.08
C LEU A 101 -4.77 -4.88 1.06
N GLY A 102 -3.73 -5.54 1.57
CA GLY A 102 -2.34 -5.07 1.48
C GLY A 102 -1.83 -4.91 0.04
N GLY A 103 -2.49 -5.52 -0.95
CA GLY A 103 -2.26 -5.30 -2.38
C GLY A 103 -2.56 -3.88 -2.86
N ILE A 104 -3.34 -3.11 -2.10
CA ILE A 104 -3.60 -1.69 -2.39
C ILE A 104 -2.29 -0.92 -2.27
N GLY A 105 -1.70 -0.56 -3.41
CA GLY A 105 -0.38 0.08 -3.47
C GLY A 105 -0.37 1.31 -4.38
N PHE A 106 -1.44 2.08 -4.38
CA PHE A 106 -1.68 3.18 -5.32
C PHE A 106 -0.55 4.22 -5.36
N THR A 107 -0.26 4.86 -4.22
CA THR A 107 0.64 6.03 -4.18
C THR A 107 2.09 5.68 -4.48
N VAL A 108 2.65 4.69 -3.80
CA VAL A 108 4.05 4.28 -3.97
C VAL A 108 4.27 3.65 -5.33
N SER A 109 3.32 2.84 -5.82
CA SER A 109 3.45 2.20 -7.14
C SER A 109 3.40 3.21 -8.28
N LEU A 110 2.55 4.24 -8.21
CA LEU A 110 2.53 5.33 -9.19
C LEU A 110 3.82 6.15 -9.14
N PHE A 111 4.35 6.41 -7.96
CA PHE A 111 5.61 7.13 -7.81
C PHE A 111 6.78 6.35 -8.44
N ILE A 112 6.89 5.05 -8.15
CA ILE A 112 7.90 4.19 -8.75
C ILE A 112 7.74 4.10 -10.26
N ALA A 113 6.50 3.99 -10.77
CA ALA A 113 6.24 3.96 -12.20
C ALA A 113 6.70 5.26 -12.89
N ASN A 114 6.42 6.42 -12.28
CA ASN A 114 6.88 7.71 -12.80
C ASN A 114 8.42 7.83 -12.79
N LEU A 115 9.09 7.30 -11.76
CA LEU A 115 10.56 7.30 -11.70
C LEU A 115 11.19 6.32 -12.71
N SER A 116 10.56 5.17 -12.92
CA SER A 116 11.11 4.11 -13.77
C SER A 116 10.94 4.39 -15.25
N PHE A 117 9.80 4.91 -15.66
CA PHE A 117 9.48 5.14 -17.06
C PHE A 117 9.62 6.61 -17.47
N GLY A 118 9.43 7.55 -16.53
CA GLY A 118 9.65 8.98 -16.72
C GLY A 118 9.01 9.57 -17.98
N VAL A 119 9.73 10.50 -18.57
CA VAL A 119 9.30 11.19 -19.83
C VAL A 119 9.70 10.39 -21.07
N ASP A 120 10.66 9.48 -20.94
CA ASP A 120 11.27 8.76 -22.07
C ASP A 120 10.34 7.68 -22.65
N TYR A 121 9.48 7.09 -21.80
CA TYR A 121 8.59 5.99 -22.20
C TYR A 121 7.13 6.25 -21.81
N PRO A 122 6.44 7.24 -22.44
CA PRO A 122 5.08 7.65 -22.04
C PRO A 122 4.05 6.53 -22.20
N VAL A 123 4.20 5.66 -23.18
CA VAL A 123 3.29 4.52 -23.41
C VAL A 123 3.41 3.51 -22.27
N LEU A 124 4.64 3.13 -21.89
CA LEU A 124 4.89 2.19 -20.78
C LEU A 124 4.43 2.78 -19.44
N LEU A 125 4.62 4.08 -19.23
CA LEU A 125 4.13 4.78 -18.06
C LEU A 125 2.59 4.73 -17.96
N ASN A 126 1.88 4.97 -19.06
CA ASN A 126 0.42 4.88 -19.10
C ASN A 126 -0.06 3.43 -18.83
N GLN A 127 0.59 2.44 -19.40
CA GLN A 127 0.31 1.03 -19.11
C GLN A 127 0.54 0.69 -17.64
N ALA A 128 1.65 1.16 -17.05
CA ALA A 128 1.94 0.95 -15.63
C ALA A 128 0.89 1.62 -14.73
N LYS A 129 0.52 2.85 -15.00
CA LYS A 129 -0.55 3.57 -14.27
C LYS A 129 -1.89 2.83 -14.34
N PHE A 130 -2.27 2.37 -15.52
CA PHE A 130 -3.49 1.57 -15.71
C PHE A 130 -3.43 0.26 -14.94
N GLY A 131 -2.27 -0.43 -14.96
CA GLY A 131 -2.02 -1.65 -14.18
C GLY A 131 -2.13 -1.43 -12.67
N VAL A 132 -1.60 -0.31 -12.16
CA VAL A 132 -1.71 0.06 -10.74
C VAL A 132 -3.16 0.31 -10.34
N LEU A 133 -3.93 1.05 -11.16
CA LEU A 133 -5.33 1.35 -10.88
C LEU A 133 -6.18 0.07 -10.85
N THR A 134 -6.07 -0.76 -11.90
CA THR A 134 -6.82 -2.01 -12.00
C THR A 134 -6.43 -3.01 -10.92
N GLY A 135 -5.13 -3.17 -10.65
CA GLY A 135 -4.62 -4.02 -9.58
C GLY A 135 -5.12 -3.59 -8.19
N THR A 136 -5.14 -2.29 -7.92
CA THR A 136 -5.63 -1.73 -6.64
C THR A 136 -7.13 -1.97 -6.46
N VAL A 137 -7.95 -1.74 -7.48
CA VAL A 137 -9.40 -1.97 -7.42
C VAL A 137 -9.71 -3.46 -7.24
N LEU A 138 -9.06 -4.34 -8.01
CA LEU A 138 -9.24 -5.78 -7.89
C LEU A 138 -8.83 -6.29 -6.51
N SER A 139 -7.69 -5.84 -6.00
CA SER A 139 -7.18 -6.19 -4.68
C SER A 139 -8.14 -5.75 -3.57
N GLY A 140 -8.68 -4.55 -3.65
CA GLY A 140 -9.66 -4.02 -2.70
C GLY A 140 -10.97 -4.82 -2.71
N LEU A 141 -11.51 -5.11 -3.91
CA LEU A 141 -12.74 -5.88 -4.05
C LEU A 141 -12.59 -7.31 -3.55
N LEU A 142 -11.51 -8.00 -3.95
CA LEU A 142 -11.25 -9.38 -3.50
C LEU A 142 -11.01 -9.44 -1.99
N GLY A 143 -10.23 -8.52 -1.44
CA GLY A 143 -9.99 -8.43 0.00
C GLY A 143 -11.29 -8.18 0.79
N TYR A 144 -12.13 -7.27 0.32
CA TYR A 144 -13.44 -7.00 0.92
C TYR A 144 -14.35 -8.24 0.91
N VAL A 145 -14.46 -8.92 -0.24
CA VAL A 145 -15.30 -10.13 -0.38
C VAL A 145 -14.82 -11.24 0.55
N VAL A 146 -13.49 -11.50 0.58
CA VAL A 146 -12.91 -12.53 1.45
C VAL A 146 -13.16 -12.22 2.92
N LEU A 147 -12.98 -10.97 3.36
CA LEU A 147 -13.26 -10.58 4.73
C LEU A 147 -14.74 -10.70 5.09
N ARG A 148 -15.64 -10.29 4.19
CA ARG A 148 -17.07 -10.40 4.43
C ARG A 148 -17.57 -11.84 4.56
N ILE A 149 -16.94 -12.77 3.84
CA ILE A 149 -17.26 -14.21 3.93
C ILE A 149 -16.66 -14.83 5.20
N SER A 150 -15.58 -14.24 5.72
CA SER A 150 -14.80 -14.77 6.84
C SER A 150 -15.25 -14.23 8.21
N LEU A 151 -15.98 -13.13 8.22
CA LEU A 151 -16.63 -12.54 9.40
C LEU A 151 -18.01 -13.12 9.62
#